data_4f7bb89bb8f75f9b38e3b1e29facf322
#
_entry.id   4f7bb89bb8f75f9b38e3b1e29facf322
#
_cell.length_a   1.000
_cell.length_b   1.000
_cell.length_c   1.000
_cell.angle_alpha   90.00
_cell.angle_beta   90.00
_cell.angle_gamma   90.00
#
_symmetry.space_group_name_H-M   'P 1'
#
loop_
_entity.id
_entity.type
_entity.pdbx_description
1 polymer ?
#
loop_
_entity_poly.entity_id
_entity_poly.type
_entity_poly.pdbx_seq_one_letter_code
_entity_poly.pdbx_strand_id
1 'polypeptide(L)' 'MTNSEVVRHRAEASFKKKELQVRQSAEAVADYEAAGRAVEKNTARLKALRLAKEERDRQAAAAKKSGPPH' A
#
# COMPACT_ATOMS: atom_id res chain seq x y z
N MET A 1 9.61 -49.37 -3.82
CA MET A 1 9.20 -48.61 -2.64
C MET A 1 8.21 -49.36 -1.83
N THR A 2 8.35 -49.33 -0.52
CA THR A 2 7.34 -49.89 0.38
C THR A 2 6.15 -48.95 0.49
N ASN A 3 5.01 -49.46 0.93
CA ASN A 3 3.82 -48.61 1.15
C ASN A 3 4.08 -47.50 2.17
N SER A 4 4.86 -47.77 3.22
CA SER A 4 5.16 -46.77 4.21
C SER A 4 6.06 -45.65 3.65
N GLU A 5 6.95 -45.95 2.75
CA GLU A 5 7.77 -44.95 2.07
C GLU A 5 6.93 -44.07 1.14
N VAL A 6 6.00 -44.69 0.41
CA VAL A 6 5.08 -43.96 -0.48
C VAL A 6 4.21 -43.02 0.35
N VAL A 7 3.66 -43.49 1.46
CA VAL A 7 2.83 -42.67 2.35
C VAL A 7 3.64 -41.51 2.92
N ARG A 8 4.87 -41.76 3.34
CA ARG A 8 5.76 -40.71 3.85
C ARG A 8 6.03 -39.64 2.80
N HIS A 9 6.38 -40.04 1.56
CA HIS A 9 6.63 -39.10 0.48
C HIS A 9 5.41 -38.24 0.15
N ARG A 10 4.22 -38.83 0.17
CA ARG A 10 2.98 -38.10 -0.06
C ARG A 10 2.70 -37.09 1.05
N ALA A 11 2.93 -37.50 2.30
CA ALA A 11 2.75 -36.64 3.46
C ALA A 11 3.72 -35.45 3.41
N GLU A 12 4.99 -35.69 3.09
CA GLU A 12 5.99 -34.64 2.96
C GLU A 12 5.65 -33.67 1.82
N ALA A 13 5.23 -34.19 0.67
CA ALA A 13 4.84 -33.37 -0.47
C ALA A 13 3.64 -32.49 -0.13
N SER A 14 2.62 -33.08 0.54
CA SER A 14 1.43 -32.36 0.98
C SER A 14 1.78 -31.25 1.98
N PHE A 15 2.67 -31.55 2.94
CA PHE A 15 3.12 -30.60 3.93
C PHE A 15 3.85 -29.42 3.28
N LYS A 16 4.79 -29.71 2.37
CA LYS A 16 5.53 -28.68 1.63
C LYS A 16 4.61 -27.80 0.80
N LYS A 17 3.62 -28.38 0.19
CA LYS A 17 2.62 -27.66 -0.60
C LYS A 17 1.84 -26.68 0.27
N LYS A 18 1.38 -27.14 1.44
CA LYS A 18 0.64 -26.30 2.39
C LYS A 18 1.53 -25.17 2.92
N GLU A 19 2.76 -25.49 3.24
CA GLU A 19 3.74 -24.50 3.71
C GLU A 19 3.96 -23.40 2.67
N LEU A 20 4.10 -23.80 1.40
CA LEU A 20 4.24 -22.86 0.31
C LEU A 20 3.00 -21.99 0.13
N GLN A 21 1.81 -22.57 0.23
CA GLN A 21 0.54 -21.84 0.13
C GLN A 21 0.42 -20.79 1.25
N VAL A 22 0.77 -21.16 2.48
CA VAL A 22 0.75 -20.24 3.62
C VAL A 22 1.71 -19.08 3.38
N ARG A 23 2.91 -19.38 2.90
CA ARG A 23 3.92 -18.36 2.61
C ARG A 23 3.45 -17.40 1.51
N GLN A 24 2.91 -17.95 0.43
CA GLN A 24 2.38 -17.15 -0.68
C GLN A 24 1.21 -16.27 -0.23
N SER A 25 0.33 -16.80 0.62
CA SER A 25 -0.78 -16.02 1.16
C SER A 25 -0.28 -14.88 2.05
N ALA A 26 0.71 -15.14 2.88
CA ALA A 26 1.31 -14.12 3.75
C ALA A 26 1.98 -13.01 2.92
N GLU A 27 2.69 -13.38 1.85
CA GLU A 27 3.31 -12.41 0.94
C GLU A 27 2.25 -11.57 0.23
N ALA A 28 1.16 -12.20 -0.23
CA ALA A 28 0.08 -11.48 -0.90
C ALA A 28 -0.59 -10.47 0.05
N VAL A 29 -0.82 -10.85 1.30
CA VAL A 29 -1.37 -9.94 2.32
C VAL A 29 -0.42 -8.78 2.59
N ALA A 30 0.87 -9.08 2.76
CA ALA A 30 1.89 -8.07 3.01
C ALA A 30 1.98 -7.08 1.84
N ASP A 31 1.93 -7.57 0.59
CA ASP A 31 1.96 -6.74 -0.61
C ASP A 31 0.71 -5.85 -0.70
N TYR A 32 -0.44 -6.41 -0.39
CA TYR A 32 -1.70 -5.66 -0.38
C TYR A 32 -1.68 -4.54 0.66
N GLU A 33 -1.20 -4.84 1.87
CA GLU A 33 -1.08 -3.85 2.94
C GLU A 33 -0.07 -2.76 2.59
N ALA A 34 1.05 -3.13 1.98
CA ALA A 34 2.06 -2.17 1.54
C ALA A 34 1.51 -1.25 0.44
N ALA A 35 0.75 -1.81 -0.50
CA ALA A 35 0.10 -1.02 -1.55
C ALA A 35 -0.93 -0.06 -0.96
N GLY A 36 -1.71 -0.51 0.03
CA GLY A 36 -2.67 0.33 0.74
C GLY A 36 -2.01 1.50 1.45
N ARG A 37 -0.89 1.25 2.15
CA ARG A 37 -0.13 2.31 2.81
C ARG A 37 0.44 3.31 1.81
N ALA A 38 0.91 2.84 0.66
CA ALA A 38 1.43 3.70 -0.39
C ALA A 38 0.33 4.61 -0.96
N VAL A 39 -0.86 4.08 -1.17
CA VAL A 39 -2.02 4.85 -1.63
C VAL A 39 -2.41 5.91 -0.60
N GLU A 40 -2.48 5.55 0.68
CA GLU A 40 -2.82 6.49 1.76
C GLU A 40 -1.79 7.62 1.84
N LYS A 41 -0.51 7.28 1.75
CA LYS A 41 0.59 8.25 1.78
C LYS A 41 0.49 9.22 0.61
N ASN A 42 0.22 8.69 -0.58
CA ASN A 42 0.07 9.48 -1.79
C ASN A 42 -1.15 10.40 -1.71
N THR A 43 -2.26 9.89 -1.21
CA THR A 43 -3.49 10.65 -1.01
C THR A 43 -3.27 11.79 -0.02
N ALA A 44 -2.60 11.54 1.10
CA ALA A 44 -2.28 12.56 2.09
C ALA A 44 -1.37 13.65 1.48
N ARG A 45 -0.38 13.23 0.71
CA ARG A 45 0.54 14.16 0.03
C ARG A 45 -0.22 15.06 -0.97
N LEU A 46 -1.07 14.47 -1.80
CA LEU A 46 -1.85 15.21 -2.78
C LEU A 46 -2.81 16.19 -2.11
N LYS A 47 -3.43 15.76 -1.01
CA LYS A 47 -4.31 16.63 -0.22
C LYS A 47 -3.52 17.82 0.35
N ALA A 48 -2.35 17.57 0.90
CA ALA A 48 -1.49 18.63 1.44
C ALA A 48 -1.07 19.62 0.36
N LEU A 49 -0.73 19.14 -0.84
CA LEU A 49 -0.36 19.99 -1.96
C LEU A 49 -1.54 20.86 -2.42
N ARG A 50 -2.74 20.28 -2.48
CA ARG A 50 -3.95 21.02 -2.83
C ARG A 50 -4.25 22.12 -1.82
N LEU A 51 -4.18 21.79 -0.53
CA LEU A 51 -4.44 22.77 0.53
C LEU A 51 -3.39 23.89 0.52
N ALA A 52 -2.14 23.55 0.27
CA ALA A 52 -1.08 24.54 0.15
C ALA A 52 -1.31 25.50 -1.03
N LYS A 53 -1.75 24.94 -2.16
CA LYS A 53 -2.10 25.74 -3.33
C LYS A 53 -3.28 26.66 -3.06
N GLU A 54 -4.35 26.14 -2.44
CA GLU A 54 -5.53 26.93 -2.07
C GLU A 54 -5.13 28.09 -1.14
N GLU A 55 -4.24 27.84 -0.19
CA GLU A 55 -3.76 28.88 0.72
C GLU A 55 -2.96 29.95 -0.01
N ARG A 56 -2.07 29.56 -0.93
CA ARG A 56 -1.32 30.52 -1.75
C ARG A 56 -2.24 31.35 -2.62
N ASP A 57 -3.24 30.72 -3.21
CA ASP A 57 -4.22 31.42 -4.05
C ASP A 57 -5.03 32.41 -3.23
N ARG A 58 -5.40 32.03 -2.01
CA ARG A 58 -6.13 32.90 -1.08
C ARG A 58 -5.30 34.10 -0.66
N GLN A 59 -4.03 33.87 -0.34
CA GLN A 59 -3.09 34.96 0.02
C GLN A 59 -2.84 35.89 -1.16
N ALA A 60 -2.71 35.34 -2.37
CA ALA A 60 -2.55 36.13 -3.59
C ALA A 60 -3.78 37.00 -3.85
N ALA A 61 -4.97 36.45 -3.66
CA ALA A 61 -6.21 37.21 -3.82
C ALA A 61 -6.34 38.31 -2.77
N ALA A 62 -5.96 38.02 -1.52
CA ALA A 62 -5.96 39.02 -0.44
C ALA A 62 -4.95 40.14 -0.71
N ALA A 63 -3.77 39.79 -1.22
CA ALA A 63 -2.75 40.77 -1.59
C ALA A 63 -3.22 41.70 -2.70
N LYS A 64 -3.96 41.17 -3.67
CA LYS A 64 -4.55 41.99 -4.73
C LYS A 64 -5.62 42.95 -4.22
N LYS A 65 -6.43 42.50 -3.25
CA LYS A 65 -7.46 43.35 -2.63
C LYS A 65 -6.86 44.45 -1.77
N SER A 66 -5.74 44.18 -1.09
CA SER A 66 -5.07 45.13 -0.24
C SER A 66 -3.96 45.92 -0.95
N GLY A 67 -3.91 45.86 -2.28
CA GLY A 67 -2.97 46.64 -3.06
C GLY A 67 -3.20 48.14 -2.89
N PRO A 68 -2.20 48.98 -3.24
CA PRO A 68 -2.34 50.41 -3.06
C PRO A 68 -3.51 50.97 -3.85
N PRO A 69 -4.24 51.92 -3.28
CA PRO A 69 -5.35 52.55 -4.01
C PRO A 69 -4.83 53.35 -5.21
N HIS A 70 -5.55 53.24 -6.28
CA HIS A 70 -5.22 53.92 -7.52
C HIS A 70 -5.66 55.36 -7.52
#